data_31a103e7d9842c9ecb007418ae102960
#
_entry.id   31a103e7d9842c9ecb007418ae102960
#
_cell.length_a   1.000
_cell.length_b   1.000
_cell.length_c   1.000
_cell.angle_alpha   90.00
_cell.angle_beta   90.00
_cell.angle_gamma   90.00
#
_symmetry.space_group_name_H-M   'P 1'
#
loop_
_entity.id
_entity.type
_entity.pdbx_description
1 polymer ?
#
loop_
_entity_poly.entity_id
_entity_poly.type
_entity_poly.pdbx_seq_one_letter_code
_entity_poly.pdbx_strand_id
1 'polypeptide(L)'
;MTFNQRGINAYRNVNVSSAVPYADSVQLIQMLFDGLMTSLADAEGHFERNDIKGKHDAIGRSTKIIVGLQGALDFSQGGELATNL
;
A
#
# COMPACT_ATOMS: atom_id res chain seq x y z
N MET A 1 -0.33 -18.65 8.12
CA MET A 1 -0.18 -19.32 6.84
C MET A 1 1.21 -19.25 6.32
N THR A 2 1.77 -20.43 6.17
CA THR A 2 3.14 -20.53 5.70
C THR A 2 3.32 -19.93 4.33
N PHE A 3 2.32 -20.09 3.48
CA PHE A 3 2.40 -19.58 2.12
C PHE A 3 2.55 -18.06 2.09
N ASN A 4 1.69 -17.36 2.83
CA ASN A 4 1.75 -15.91 2.85
C ASN A 4 3.02 -15.42 3.50
N GLN A 5 3.44 -16.10 4.54
CA GLN A 5 4.65 -15.72 5.24
C GLN A 5 5.88 -15.89 4.36
N ARG A 6 5.89 -16.95 3.57
CA ARG A 6 7.00 -17.17 2.65
C ARG A 6 7.04 -16.10 1.59
N GLY A 7 5.88 -15.71 1.07
CA GLY A 7 5.82 -14.66 0.09
C GLY A 7 6.29 -13.33 0.64
N ILE A 8 5.86 -13.02 1.86
CA ILE A 8 6.27 -11.78 2.50
C ILE A 8 7.76 -11.78 2.77
N ASN A 9 8.29 -12.89 3.25
CA ASN A 9 9.72 -12.97 3.53
C ASN A 9 10.55 -12.86 2.26
N ALA A 10 10.11 -13.50 1.19
CA ALA A 10 10.84 -13.40 -0.07
C ALA A 10 10.84 -11.97 -0.57
N TYR A 11 9.71 -11.31 -0.47
CA TYR A 11 9.59 -9.93 -0.89
C TYR A 11 10.48 -9.03 -0.05
N ARG A 12 10.48 -9.27 1.24
CA ARG A 12 11.29 -8.50 2.16
C ARG A 12 12.78 -8.70 1.90
N ASN A 13 13.17 -9.93 1.61
CA ASN A 13 14.56 -10.23 1.33
C ASN A 13 15.04 -9.53 0.07
N VAL A 14 14.20 -9.50 -0.94
CA VAL A 14 14.53 -8.81 -2.17
C VAL A 14 14.73 -7.33 -1.90
N ASN A 15 13.85 -6.75 -1.12
CA ASN A 15 13.96 -5.33 -0.81
C ASN A 15 15.23 -5.02 -0.04
N VAL A 16 15.56 -5.86 0.93
CA VAL A 16 16.75 -5.63 1.73
C VAL A 16 18.01 -5.80 0.91
N SER A 17 18.04 -6.82 0.07
CA SER A 17 19.26 -7.11 -0.67
C SER A 17 19.50 -6.18 -1.84
N SER A 18 18.45 -5.59 -2.38
CA SER A 18 18.59 -4.75 -3.55
C SER A 18 18.69 -3.27 -3.24
N ALA A 19 18.69 -2.90 -1.98
CA ALA A 19 18.79 -1.49 -1.57
C ALA A 19 17.72 -0.63 -2.23
N VAL A 20 16.54 -1.20 -2.43
CA VAL A 20 15.36 -0.52 -2.97
C VAL A 20 15.67 0.26 -4.23
N PRO A 21 15.90 -0.42 -5.35
CA PRO A 21 16.04 0.30 -6.62
C PRO A 21 14.78 1.08 -6.93
N TYR A 22 14.95 2.07 -7.79
CA TYR A 22 13.85 2.92 -8.19
C TYR A 22 12.66 2.11 -8.71
N ALA A 23 12.94 1.04 -9.45
CA ALA A 23 11.90 0.19 -10.00
C ALA A 23 11.04 -0.45 -8.91
N ASP A 24 11.67 -0.79 -7.79
CA ASP A 24 10.93 -1.38 -6.67
C ASP A 24 10.01 -0.37 -6.01
N SER A 25 10.43 0.87 -5.95
CA SER A 25 9.59 1.93 -5.40
C SER A 25 8.35 2.13 -6.26
N VAL A 26 8.53 2.12 -7.57
CA VAL A 26 7.39 2.25 -8.48
C VAL A 26 6.45 1.07 -8.33
N GLN A 27 7.01 -0.13 -8.21
CA GLN A 27 6.19 -1.32 -8.01
C GLN A 27 5.39 -1.23 -6.73
N LEU A 28 6.02 -0.78 -5.66
CA LEU A 28 5.33 -0.63 -4.39
C LEU A 28 4.18 0.37 -4.52
N ILE A 29 4.42 1.48 -5.17
CA ILE A 29 3.38 2.47 -5.37
C ILE A 29 2.23 1.88 -6.18
N GLN A 30 2.54 1.12 -7.22
CA GLN A 30 1.51 0.46 -8.02
C GLN A 30 0.68 -0.50 -7.18
N MET A 31 1.34 -1.29 -6.34
CA MET A 31 0.64 -2.21 -5.47
C MET A 31 -0.29 -1.49 -4.51
N LEU A 32 0.16 -0.37 -3.99
CA LEU A 32 -0.67 0.42 -3.09
C LEU A 32 -1.87 1.01 -3.81
N PHE A 33 -1.69 1.48 -5.03
CA PHE A 33 -2.81 1.95 -5.83
C PHE A 33 -3.81 0.85 -6.11
N ASP A 34 -3.33 -0.32 -6.46
CA ASP A 34 -4.22 -1.46 -6.72
C ASP A 34 -5.01 -1.81 -5.47
N GLY A 35 -4.35 -1.83 -4.33
CA GLY A 35 -5.02 -2.10 -3.07
C GLY A 35 -6.04 -1.03 -2.73
N LEU A 36 -5.72 0.22 -3.03
CA LEU A 36 -6.65 1.32 -2.79
C LEU A 36 -7.89 1.18 -3.66
N MET A 37 -7.70 0.90 -4.94
CA MET A 37 -8.84 0.73 -5.85
C MET A 37 -9.73 -0.42 -5.40
N THR A 38 -9.11 -1.53 -4.98
CA THR A 38 -9.87 -2.67 -4.48
C THR A 38 -10.66 -2.30 -3.22
N SER A 39 -10.03 -1.60 -2.29
CA SER A 39 -10.70 -1.20 -1.05
C SER A 39 -11.85 -0.24 -1.31
N LEU A 40 -11.68 0.66 -2.25
CA LEU A 40 -12.74 1.60 -2.60
C LEU A 40 -13.91 0.88 -3.27
N ALA A 41 -13.61 -0.08 -4.13
CA ALA A 41 -14.66 -0.88 -4.75
C ALA A 41 -15.42 -1.68 -3.71
N ASP A 42 -14.70 -2.23 -2.72
CA ASP A 42 -15.34 -2.94 -1.62
C ASP A 42 -16.25 -2.00 -0.82
N ALA A 43 -15.77 -0.80 -0.55
CA ALA A 43 -16.56 0.18 0.19
C ALA A 43 -17.84 0.50 -0.56
N GLU A 44 -17.74 0.66 -1.87
CA GLU A 44 -18.92 0.94 -2.70
C GLU A 44 -19.90 -0.21 -2.62
N GLY A 45 -19.42 -1.44 -2.71
CA GLY A 45 -20.30 -2.60 -2.61
C GLY A 45 -20.99 -2.68 -1.26
N HIS A 46 -20.25 -2.43 -0.19
CA HIS A 46 -20.83 -2.43 1.15
C HIS A 46 -21.85 -1.31 1.31
N PHE A 47 -21.56 -0.17 0.73
CA PHE A 47 -22.49 0.95 0.78
C PHE A 47 -23.81 0.59 0.09
N GLU A 48 -23.71 -0.02 -1.06
CA GLU A 48 -24.91 -0.41 -1.81
C GLU A 48 -25.75 -1.45 -1.08
N ARG A 49 -25.10 -2.30 -0.31
CA ARG A 49 -25.78 -3.34 0.48
C ARG A 49 -26.19 -2.85 1.87
N ASN A 50 -25.93 -1.59 2.17
CA ASN A 50 -26.20 -1.01 3.47
C ASN A 50 -25.44 -1.73 4.60
N ASP A 51 -24.26 -2.21 4.27
CA ASP A 51 -23.42 -2.88 5.23
C ASP A 51 -22.51 -1.84 5.87
N ILE A 52 -22.96 -1.24 6.95
CA ILE A 52 -22.25 -0.12 7.55
C ILE A 52 -20.90 -0.55 8.10
N LYS A 53 -20.85 -1.72 8.73
CA LYS A 53 -19.58 -2.18 9.28
C LYS A 53 -18.57 -2.48 8.20
N GLY A 54 -19.01 -3.16 7.14
CA GLY A 54 -18.12 -3.46 6.02
C GLY A 54 -17.63 -2.19 5.35
N LYS A 55 -18.52 -1.20 5.21
CA LYS A 55 -18.12 0.07 4.63
C LYS A 55 -17.06 0.76 5.50
N HIS A 56 -17.27 0.76 6.80
CA HIS A 56 -16.31 1.35 7.73
C HIS A 56 -14.95 0.68 7.61
N ASP A 57 -14.95 -0.65 7.57
CA ASP A 57 -13.71 -1.40 7.47
C ASP A 57 -12.98 -1.11 6.17
N ALA A 58 -13.73 -1.05 5.08
CA ALA A 58 -13.13 -0.80 3.78
C ALA A 58 -12.57 0.62 3.69
N ILE A 59 -13.30 1.58 4.23
CA ILE A 59 -12.82 2.96 4.25
C ILE A 59 -11.60 3.08 5.13
N GLY A 60 -11.58 2.39 6.26
CA GLY A 60 -10.41 2.37 7.12
C GLY A 60 -9.19 1.82 6.43
N ARG A 61 -9.37 0.73 5.68
CA ARG A 61 -8.27 0.17 4.89
C ARG A 61 -7.80 1.16 3.83
N SER A 62 -8.74 1.79 3.15
CA SER A 62 -8.40 2.78 2.13
C SER A 62 -7.59 3.93 2.73
N THR A 63 -7.97 4.38 3.89
CA THR A 63 -7.26 5.45 4.57
C THR A 63 -5.83 5.05 4.88
N LYS A 64 -5.65 3.84 5.39
CA LYS A 64 -4.30 3.35 5.68
C LYS A 64 -3.47 3.24 4.42
N ILE A 65 -4.07 2.80 3.33
CA ILE A 65 -3.35 2.68 2.07
C ILE A 65 -2.95 4.06 1.57
N ILE A 66 -3.83 5.04 1.70
CA ILE A 66 -3.51 6.41 1.29
C ILE A 66 -2.34 6.96 2.11
N VAL A 67 -2.34 6.72 3.41
CA VAL A 67 -1.23 7.15 4.25
C VAL A 67 0.06 6.46 3.81
N GLY A 68 -0.01 5.15 3.55
CA GLY A 68 1.15 4.43 3.08
C GLY A 68 1.62 4.90 1.72
N LEU A 69 0.68 5.22 0.85
CA LEU A 69 1.00 5.74 -0.47
C LEU A 69 1.69 7.09 -0.38
N GLN A 70 1.18 7.95 0.49
CA GLN A 70 1.77 9.25 0.72
C GLN A 70 3.19 9.10 1.23
N GLY A 71 3.39 8.19 2.17
CA GLY A 71 4.73 7.92 2.68
C GLY A 71 5.66 7.39 1.61
N ALA A 72 5.16 6.50 0.75
CA ALA A 72 5.97 5.95 -0.32
C ALA A 72 6.35 7.01 -1.33
N LEU A 73 5.43 7.89 -1.64
CA LEU A 73 5.71 8.99 -2.56
C LEU A 73 6.72 9.97 -1.96
N ASP A 74 6.55 10.29 -0.69
CA ASP A 74 7.50 11.15 -0.02
C ASP A 74 8.89 10.54 0.01
N PHE A 75 8.95 9.24 0.24
CA PHE A 75 10.23 8.55 0.28
C PHE A 75 10.89 8.57 -1.09
N SER A 76 10.14 8.31 -2.14
CA SER A 76 10.73 8.22 -3.47
C SER A 76 11.17 9.55 -4.02
N GLN A 77 10.45 10.63 -3.69
CA GLN A 77 10.92 11.98 -4.00
C GLN A 77 11.75 12.52 -2.90
N GLY A 78 11.44 12.05 -1.79
CA GLY A 78 11.77 12.66 -0.60
C GLY A 78 13.11 12.35 -0.07
N GLY A 79 13.74 11.41 -0.64
CA GLY A 79 15.14 11.33 -0.36
C GLY A 79 15.75 12.70 -0.46
N GLU A 80 15.33 13.44 -1.47
CA GLU A 80 15.82 14.78 -1.69
C GLU A 80 15.23 15.78 -0.71
N LEU A 81 13.93 15.72 -0.52
CA LEU A 81 13.28 16.66 0.38
C LEU A 81 13.75 16.49 1.80
N ALA A 82 13.86 15.25 2.25
CA ALA A 82 14.33 14.98 3.59
C ALA A 82 15.77 15.41 3.77
N THR A 83 16.56 15.29 2.73
CA THR A 83 17.95 15.68 2.75
C THR A 83 18.12 17.20 2.80
N ASN A 84 17.22 17.91 2.15
CA ASN A 84 17.29 19.35 2.10
C ASN A 84 16.76 20.03 3.35
N LEU A 85 16.07 19.27 4.17
CA LEU A 85 15.60 19.79 5.43
C LEU A 85 16.59 19.52 6.53
#